data_8479c37a747c770b62da983d65422070
#
_entry.id   8479c37a747c770b62da983d65422070
#
_cell.length_a   1.000
_cell.length_b   1.000
_cell.length_c   1.000
_cell.angle_alpha   90.00
_cell.angle_beta   90.00
_cell.angle_gamma   90.00
#
_symmetry.space_group_name_H-M   'P 1'
#
loop_
_entity.id
_entity.type
_entity.pdbx_description
1 polymer ?
#
loop_
_entity_poly.entity_id
_entity_poly.type
_entity_poly.pdbx_seq_one_letter_code
_entity_poly.pdbx_strand_id
1 'polypeptide(L)'
;MAQEYIAMKENNQNGTIALSKSCFETIAKIAIEEEEMLQVASKNGIFKDALTCKILNNQLTLQLNVKVKYSANVNDACARVQGKIFENIEHMCGYQVDVIDIRVVGFIF
;
A
#
# COMPACT_ATOMS: atom_id res chain seq x y z
N MET A 1 17.09 12.93 -1.12
CA MET A 1 15.80 13.44 -1.58
C MET A 1 14.86 12.30 -1.90
N ALA A 2 13.62 12.41 -1.45
CA ALA A 2 12.61 11.38 -1.74
C ALA A 2 12.20 11.43 -3.21
N GLN A 3 12.05 10.27 -3.82
CA GLN A 3 11.56 10.15 -5.18
C GLN A 3 10.03 10.21 -5.20
N GLU A 4 9.47 10.73 -6.28
CA GLU A 4 8.01 10.77 -6.50
C GLU A 4 7.54 9.65 -7.41
N TYR A 5 8.45 8.96 -8.09
CA TYR A 5 8.14 7.95 -9.09
C TYR A 5 9.05 6.74 -8.94
N ILE A 6 8.52 5.58 -9.28
CA ILE A 6 9.32 4.37 -9.51
C ILE A 6 9.58 4.28 -11.00
N ALA A 7 10.84 4.26 -11.39
CA ALA A 7 11.22 4.05 -12.78
C ALA A 7 11.19 2.54 -13.08
N MET A 8 10.54 2.16 -14.16
CA MET A 8 10.49 0.76 -14.60
C MET A 8 11.84 0.37 -15.21
N LYS A 9 12.30 -0.83 -14.85
CA LYS A 9 13.63 -1.30 -15.26
C LYS A 9 13.72 -1.78 -16.70
N GLU A 10 12.58 -1.99 -17.36
CA GLU A 10 12.58 -2.44 -18.73
C GLU A 10 13.10 -1.37 -19.66
N ASN A 11 14.07 -1.74 -20.47
CA ASN A 11 14.65 -0.84 -21.43
C ASN A 11 13.70 -0.64 -22.59
N ASN A 12 13.05 0.52 -22.61
CA ASN A 12 12.08 0.85 -23.65
C ASN A 12 12.69 1.89 -24.58
N GLN A 13 12.84 1.53 -25.86
CA GLN A 13 13.41 2.43 -26.87
C GLN A 13 12.55 3.67 -27.12
N ASN A 14 11.30 3.64 -26.70
CA ASN A 14 10.36 4.74 -26.92
C ASN A 14 10.32 5.73 -25.75
N GLY A 15 11.15 5.54 -24.74
CA GLY A 15 11.20 6.42 -23.58
C GLY A 15 11.17 5.68 -22.27
N THR A 16 10.78 6.38 -21.20
CA THR A 16 10.77 5.84 -19.85
C THR A 16 9.34 5.71 -19.35
N ILE A 17 9.05 4.61 -18.68
CA ILE A 17 7.79 4.42 -17.97
C ILE A 17 8.07 4.58 -16.48
N ALA A 18 7.33 5.47 -15.84
CA ALA A 18 7.49 5.73 -14.41
C ALA A 18 6.11 5.69 -13.74
N LEU A 19 6.06 5.11 -12.54
CA LEU A 19 4.85 4.98 -11.75
C LEU A 19 4.90 5.94 -10.56
N SER A 20 3.87 6.77 -10.42
CA SER A 20 3.81 7.74 -9.34
C SER A 20 3.37 7.09 -8.03
N LYS A 21 3.63 7.78 -6.92
CA LYS A 21 3.15 7.35 -5.60
C LYS A 21 1.65 7.14 -5.57
N SER A 22 0.89 7.98 -6.26
CA SER A 22 -0.57 7.89 -6.25
C SER A 22 -1.07 6.58 -6.86
N CYS A 23 -0.34 5.99 -7.80
CA CYS A 23 -0.69 4.68 -8.33
C CYS A 23 -0.66 3.61 -7.24
N PHE A 24 0.39 3.60 -6.44
CA PHE A 24 0.54 2.62 -5.36
C PHE A 24 -0.45 2.87 -4.24
N GLU A 25 -0.70 4.13 -3.91
CA GLU A 25 -1.69 4.51 -2.89
C GLU A 25 -3.09 4.05 -3.28
N THR A 26 -3.47 4.20 -4.52
CA THR A 26 -4.77 3.76 -5.02
C THR A 26 -4.92 2.25 -4.94
N ILE A 27 -3.88 1.51 -5.33
CA ILE A 27 -3.91 0.05 -5.26
C ILE A 27 -4.03 -0.42 -3.81
N ALA A 28 -3.28 0.19 -2.90
CA ALA A 28 -3.34 -0.15 -1.48
C ALA A 28 -4.71 0.15 -0.90
N LYS A 29 -5.29 1.29 -1.24
CA LYS A 29 -6.63 1.68 -0.79
C LYS A 29 -7.69 0.66 -1.21
N ILE A 30 -7.67 0.26 -2.46
CA ILE A 30 -8.62 -0.73 -2.97
C ILE A 30 -8.48 -2.06 -2.24
N ALA A 31 -7.25 -2.50 -2.01
CA ALA A 31 -7.00 -3.76 -1.30
C ALA A 31 -7.55 -3.73 0.13
N ILE A 32 -7.40 -2.61 0.83
CA ILE A 32 -7.93 -2.47 2.18
C ILE A 32 -9.46 -2.45 2.17
N GLU A 33 -10.07 -1.74 1.23
CA GLU A 33 -11.52 -1.65 1.11
C GLU A 33 -12.17 -3.00 0.83
N GLU A 34 -11.46 -3.91 0.19
CA GLU A 34 -11.95 -5.26 -0.09
C GLU A 34 -11.83 -6.20 1.11
N GLU A 35 -11.06 -5.84 2.14
CA GLU A 35 -10.90 -6.66 3.34
C GLU A 35 -11.91 -6.23 4.40
N GLU A 36 -12.87 -7.09 4.70
CA GLU A 36 -13.96 -6.80 5.63
C GLU A 36 -13.51 -6.57 7.07
N MET A 37 -12.40 -7.20 7.46
CA MET A 37 -11.92 -7.17 8.84
C MET A 37 -11.07 -5.95 9.16
N LEU A 38 -10.72 -5.15 8.16
CA LEU A 38 -9.88 -3.97 8.34
C LEU A 38 -10.55 -2.72 7.81
N GLN A 39 -10.22 -1.60 8.43
CA GLN A 39 -10.65 -0.29 7.98
C GLN A 39 -9.46 0.65 8.05
N VAL A 40 -9.34 1.55 7.09
CA VAL A 40 -8.30 2.57 7.12
C VAL A 40 -8.53 3.48 8.31
N ALA A 41 -7.48 3.72 9.09
CA ALA A 41 -7.52 4.62 10.24
C ALA A 41 -7.33 6.06 9.77
N SER A 42 -8.36 6.63 9.15
CA SER A 42 -8.30 8.01 8.69
C SER A 42 -8.90 8.95 9.74
N LYS A 43 -8.24 10.08 9.95
CA LYS A 43 -8.80 11.16 10.75
C LYS A 43 -9.67 12.01 9.83
N ASN A 44 -10.94 12.22 10.23
CA ASN A 44 -11.88 13.09 9.50
C ASN A 44 -12.08 12.67 8.04
N GLY A 45 -11.97 11.38 7.75
CA GLY A 45 -12.17 10.86 6.41
C GLY A 45 -11.03 11.15 5.43
N ILE A 46 -9.91 11.68 5.92
CA ILE A 46 -8.75 11.98 5.08
C ILE A 46 -7.84 10.75 5.00
N PHE A 47 -7.81 10.12 3.85
CA PHE A 47 -7.04 8.91 3.61
C PHE A 47 -5.53 9.15 3.70
N LYS A 48 -5.07 10.35 3.38
CA LYS A 48 -3.64 10.68 3.34
C LYS A 48 -2.90 10.42 4.65
N ASP A 49 -3.58 10.57 5.78
CA ASP A 49 -2.94 10.39 7.08
C ASP A 49 -2.79 8.91 7.45
N ALA A 50 -3.54 8.04 6.79
CA ALA A 50 -3.54 6.61 7.09
C ALA A 50 -2.58 5.82 6.21
N LEU A 51 -2.18 6.38 5.07
CA LEU A 51 -1.30 5.73 4.11
C LEU A 51 -0.13 6.63 3.78
N THR A 52 1.07 6.15 4.02
CA THR A 52 2.30 6.85 3.64
C THR A 52 3.06 6.00 2.63
N CYS A 53 3.43 6.63 1.53
CA CYS A 53 4.19 5.99 0.48
C CYS A 53 5.53 6.71 0.34
N LYS A 54 6.62 5.97 0.47
CA LYS A 54 7.98 6.52 0.33
C LYS A 54 8.73 5.77 -0.75
N ILE A 55 9.37 6.53 -1.61
CA ILE A 55 10.23 5.97 -2.66
C ILE A 55 11.63 6.53 -2.45
N LEU A 56 12.59 5.66 -2.25
CA LEU A 56 13.99 6.02 -2.06
C LEU A 56 14.85 5.03 -2.81
N ASN A 57 15.79 5.52 -3.63
CA ASN A 57 16.66 4.68 -4.44
C ASN A 57 15.88 3.68 -5.28
N ASN A 58 14.78 4.12 -5.85
CA ASN A 58 13.86 3.32 -6.66
C ASN A 58 13.26 2.12 -5.91
N GLN A 59 13.17 2.24 -4.58
CA GLN A 59 12.56 1.23 -3.71
C GLN A 59 11.33 1.81 -3.02
N LEU A 60 10.25 1.04 -3.04
CA LEU A 60 8.96 1.47 -2.50
C LEU A 60 8.73 0.91 -1.10
N THR A 61 8.40 1.79 -0.19
CA THR A 61 7.94 1.42 1.16
C THR A 61 6.54 1.99 1.36
N LEU A 62 5.61 1.11 1.71
CA LEU A 62 4.24 1.49 2.05
C LEU A 62 4.04 1.33 3.55
N GLN A 63 3.38 2.30 4.15
CA GLN A 63 3.07 2.31 5.58
C GLN A 63 1.59 2.60 5.74
N LEU A 64 0.88 1.72 6.42
CA LEU A 64 -0.58 1.79 6.55
C LEU A 64 -0.96 1.77 8.03
N ASN A 65 -1.86 2.68 8.41
CA ASN A 65 -2.48 2.66 9.73
C ASN A 65 -3.91 2.16 9.58
N VAL A 66 -4.25 1.10 10.28
CA VAL A 66 -5.55 0.44 10.13
C VAL A 66 -6.19 0.18 11.48
N LYS A 67 -7.51 0.05 11.46
CA LYS A 67 -8.29 -0.47 12.58
C LYS A 67 -8.80 -1.84 12.20
N VAL A 68 -8.80 -2.76 13.16
CA VAL A 68 -9.21 -4.14 12.95
C VAL A 68 -10.49 -4.41 13.73
N LYS A 69 -11.41 -5.18 13.16
CA LYS A 69 -12.58 -5.64 13.91
C LYS A 69 -12.11 -6.50 15.07
N TYR A 70 -12.64 -6.23 16.26
CA TYR A 70 -12.17 -6.91 17.48
C TYR A 70 -12.36 -8.42 17.44
N SER A 71 -13.30 -8.91 16.64
CA SER A 71 -13.58 -10.35 16.48
C SER A 71 -12.61 -11.03 15.52
N ALA A 72 -11.77 -10.27 14.83
CA ALA A 72 -10.86 -10.83 13.83
C ALA A 72 -9.51 -11.19 14.44
N ASN A 73 -8.82 -12.15 13.81
CA ASN A 73 -7.44 -12.43 14.13
C ASN A 73 -6.58 -11.35 13.46
N VAL A 74 -5.89 -10.55 14.27
CA VAL A 74 -5.12 -9.41 13.78
C VAL A 74 -4.04 -9.84 12.79
N ASN A 75 -3.27 -10.86 13.15
CA ASN A 75 -2.17 -11.31 12.29
C ASN A 75 -2.67 -11.81 10.94
N ASP A 76 -3.74 -12.60 10.94
CA ASP A 76 -4.30 -13.16 9.70
C ASP A 76 -4.86 -12.05 8.80
N ALA A 77 -5.62 -11.12 9.38
CA ALA A 77 -6.22 -10.04 8.62
C ALA A 77 -5.15 -9.13 7.99
N CYS A 78 -4.15 -8.77 8.78
CA CYS A 78 -3.05 -7.92 8.28
C CYS A 78 -2.21 -8.62 7.23
N ALA A 79 -1.94 -9.92 7.43
CA ALA A 79 -1.17 -10.69 6.46
C ALA A 79 -1.92 -10.84 5.13
N ARG A 80 -3.25 -11.00 5.17
CA ARG A 80 -4.06 -11.07 3.94
C ARG A 80 -3.98 -9.78 3.15
N VAL A 81 -4.13 -8.63 3.82
CA VAL A 81 -4.06 -7.33 3.16
C VAL A 81 -2.67 -7.07 2.61
N GLN A 82 -1.65 -7.37 3.40
CA GLN A 82 -0.26 -7.21 2.99
C GLN A 82 0.04 -8.01 1.72
N GLY A 83 -0.34 -9.28 1.71
CA GLY A 83 -0.17 -10.15 0.55
C GLY A 83 -0.95 -9.66 -0.66
N LYS A 84 -2.18 -9.18 -0.45
CA LYS A 84 -3.02 -8.68 -1.53
C LYS A 84 -2.44 -7.41 -2.17
N ILE A 85 -1.95 -6.49 -1.35
CA ILE A 85 -1.30 -5.28 -1.86
C ILE A 85 -0.07 -5.66 -2.68
N PHE A 86 0.75 -6.55 -2.15
CA PHE A 86 1.95 -7.02 -2.84
C PHE A 86 1.60 -7.65 -4.20
N GLU A 87 0.64 -8.57 -4.20
CA GLU A 87 0.23 -9.26 -5.43
C GLU A 87 -0.38 -8.30 -6.45
N ASN A 88 -1.22 -7.37 -6.01
CA ASN A 88 -1.86 -6.43 -6.91
C ASN A 88 -0.86 -5.49 -7.56
N ILE A 89 0.11 -5.00 -6.80
CA ILE A 89 1.15 -4.13 -7.36
C ILE A 89 2.01 -4.90 -8.34
N GLU A 90 2.41 -6.12 -7.99
CA GLU A 90 3.21 -6.96 -8.90
C GLU A 90 2.44 -7.25 -10.18
N HIS A 91 1.17 -7.62 -10.05
CA HIS A 91 0.34 -8.00 -11.20
C HIS A 91 0.03 -6.82 -12.11
N MET A 92 -0.33 -5.68 -11.53
CA MET A 92 -0.75 -4.50 -12.32
C MET A 92 0.43 -3.70 -12.84
N CYS A 93 1.50 -3.62 -12.09
CA CYS A 93 2.63 -2.73 -12.38
C CYS A 93 3.91 -3.47 -12.75
N GLY A 94 3.98 -4.78 -12.49
CA GLY A 94 5.20 -5.54 -12.70
C GLY A 94 6.31 -5.19 -11.73
N TYR A 95 5.98 -4.54 -10.61
CA TYR A 95 6.93 -4.10 -9.61
C TYR A 95 6.74 -4.86 -8.30
N GLN A 96 7.83 -5.32 -7.69
CA GLN A 96 7.80 -5.99 -6.39
C GLN A 96 8.09 -4.97 -5.29
N VAL A 97 7.10 -4.77 -4.42
CA VAL A 97 7.23 -3.83 -3.31
C VAL A 97 8.25 -4.36 -2.31
N ASP A 98 9.11 -3.49 -1.84
CA ASP A 98 10.17 -3.88 -0.91
C ASP A 98 9.66 -4.05 0.52
N VAL A 99 8.84 -3.12 0.99
CA VAL A 99 8.33 -3.14 2.36
C VAL A 99 6.88 -2.67 2.38
N ILE A 100 6.03 -3.43 3.05
CA ILE A 100 4.66 -3.04 3.36
C ILE A 100 4.47 -3.17 4.87
N ASP A 101 4.47 -2.03 5.56
CA ASP A 101 4.28 -1.98 7.01
C ASP A 101 2.82 -1.69 7.31
N ILE A 102 2.19 -2.53 8.13
CA ILE A 102 0.82 -2.32 8.58
C ILE A 102 0.85 -2.12 10.08
N ARG A 103 0.32 -0.98 10.52
CA ARG A 103 0.21 -0.63 11.93
C ARG A 103 -1.23 -0.69 12.35
N VAL A 104 -1.53 -1.48 13.37
CA VAL A 104 -2.86 -1.54 13.94
C VAL A 104 -2.94 -0.49 15.05
N VAL A 105 -3.75 0.53 14.82
CA VAL A 105 -3.85 1.68 15.73
C VAL A 105 -5.14 1.67 16.55
N GLY A 106 -6.01 0.71 16.34
CA GLY A 106 -7.24 0.59 17.11
C GLY A 106 -8.09 -0.57 16.63
N PHE A 107 -9.23 -0.73 17.30
CA PHE A 107 -10.20 -1.78 16.98
C PHE A 107 -11.56 -1.18 16.69
N ILE A 108 -12.33 -1.90 15.88
CA ILE A 108 -13.72 -1.56 15.56
C ILE A 108 -14.60 -2.52 16.36
N PHE A 109 -15.49 -1.97 17.17
CA PHE A 109 -16.41 -2.73 18.01
C PHE A 109 -17.80 -2.82 17.41
#